data_a74affe9d8245955c8f431ffbf68ffdd
#
_entry.id   a74affe9d8245955c8f431ffbf68ffdd
#
_cell.length_a   1.000
_cell.length_b   1.000
_cell.length_c   1.000
_cell.angle_alpha   90.00
_cell.angle_beta   90.00
_cell.angle_gamma   90.00
#
_symmetry.space_group_name_H-M   'P 1'
#
loop_
_entity.id
_entity.type
_entity.pdbx_description
1 polymer ?
#
loop_
_entity_poly.entity_id
_entity_poly.type
_entity_poly.pdbx_seq_one_letter_code
_entity_poly.pdbx_strand_id
1 'polypeptide(L)'
;MSSRRDFLKYTSNGFGMLALASMLAEETAAARKDRPTGPHHPPRAKNVIFCFMDGGPSHVDSFDYKPELARQQGKAIGEEGVSKLSQSTPGRVWFGSPWKFQQRGESGLWVSDLFPHLAEIADDLCVVHSMRGIQPLHGQQALLLHTGRVTGGAPSLGSWISYGLGTENRDLPSYVLLNNDWIPNGGYENFSSAFLPASHAATLLRAKGATVDNIDPADKLAIQRRKLRLLASQDQAFARQTSDSGAIESAIRNYETAFRMQASIPEVASVKDEPEEVLKMY
;
A
#
# COMPACT_ATOMS: atom_id res chain seq x y z
N MET A 1 -42.35 24.00 5.05
CA MET A 1 -43.22 23.26 4.09
C MET A 1 -42.36 22.89 2.89
N SER A 2 -42.06 21.62 2.70
CA SER A 2 -41.35 21.15 1.50
C SER A 2 -42.20 21.39 0.27
N SER A 3 -41.64 21.88 -0.84
CA SER A 3 -42.37 22.14 -2.06
C SER A 3 -42.79 20.81 -2.74
N ARG A 4 -43.88 20.86 -3.56
CA ARG A 4 -44.28 19.70 -4.38
C ARG A 4 -43.13 19.14 -5.23
N ARG A 5 -42.17 20.01 -5.58
CA ARG A 5 -40.98 19.67 -6.35
C ARG A 5 -39.98 18.88 -5.50
N ASP A 6 -39.84 19.21 -4.21
CA ASP A 6 -38.95 18.47 -3.28
C ASP A 6 -39.56 17.10 -2.93
N PHE A 7 -40.87 17.02 -2.79
CA PHE A 7 -41.57 15.75 -2.61
C PHE A 7 -41.38 14.82 -3.82
N LEU A 8 -41.52 15.34 -5.05
CA LEU A 8 -41.30 14.54 -6.27
C LEU A 8 -39.85 14.11 -6.45
N LYS A 9 -38.87 14.94 -6.02
CA LYS A 9 -37.45 14.55 -6.03
C LYS A 9 -37.17 13.45 -4.99
N TYR A 10 -37.78 13.53 -3.82
CA TYR A 10 -37.62 12.48 -2.80
C TYR A 10 -38.28 11.18 -3.17
N THR A 11 -39.49 11.23 -3.73
CA THR A 11 -40.22 10.02 -4.20
C THR A 11 -39.61 9.39 -5.44
N SER A 12 -39.15 10.19 -6.40
CA SER A 12 -38.50 9.65 -7.62
C SER A 12 -37.12 9.06 -7.30
N ASN A 13 -36.34 9.64 -6.40
CA ASN A 13 -35.05 9.09 -5.97
C ASN A 13 -35.21 7.83 -5.09
N GLY A 14 -36.26 7.73 -4.29
CA GLY A 14 -36.50 6.56 -3.43
C GLY A 14 -36.92 5.32 -4.22
N PHE A 15 -37.97 5.40 -5.00
CA PHE A 15 -38.47 4.27 -5.77
C PHE A 15 -37.63 3.95 -7.00
N GLY A 16 -37.11 4.95 -7.70
CA GLY A 16 -36.20 4.77 -8.84
C GLY A 16 -34.88 4.15 -8.43
N MET A 17 -34.32 4.53 -7.29
CA MET A 17 -33.11 3.93 -6.73
C MET A 17 -33.34 2.49 -6.24
N LEU A 18 -34.51 2.19 -5.64
CA LEU A 18 -34.87 0.82 -5.25
C LEU A 18 -35.07 -0.07 -6.48
N ALA A 19 -35.74 0.44 -7.51
CA ALA A 19 -35.91 -0.29 -8.78
C ALA A 19 -34.55 -0.48 -9.48
N LEU A 20 -33.71 0.55 -9.56
CA LEU A 20 -32.38 0.44 -10.13
C LEU A 20 -31.49 -0.49 -9.31
N ALA A 21 -31.55 -0.45 -7.99
CA ALA A 21 -30.82 -1.35 -7.11
C ALA A 21 -31.28 -2.81 -7.27
N SER A 22 -32.59 -3.07 -7.47
CA SER A 22 -33.08 -4.42 -7.71
C SER A 22 -32.67 -4.93 -9.10
N MET A 23 -32.74 -4.09 -10.14
CA MET A 23 -32.26 -4.45 -11.48
C MET A 23 -30.75 -4.70 -11.51
N LEU A 24 -29.94 -3.84 -10.87
CA LEU A 24 -28.50 -4.04 -10.74
C LEU A 24 -28.18 -5.26 -9.87
N ALA A 25 -28.99 -5.57 -8.87
CA ALA A 25 -28.83 -6.79 -8.06
C ALA A 25 -29.17 -8.05 -8.87
N GLU A 26 -30.18 -8.01 -9.74
CA GLU A 26 -30.51 -9.10 -10.66
C GLU A 26 -29.45 -9.28 -11.75
N GLU A 27 -28.95 -8.19 -12.37
CA GLU A 27 -27.85 -8.23 -13.32
C GLU A 27 -26.54 -8.71 -12.67
N THR A 28 -26.24 -8.25 -11.45
CA THR A 28 -25.07 -8.73 -10.69
C THR A 28 -25.23 -10.17 -10.22
N ALA A 29 -26.45 -10.63 -9.91
CA ALA A 29 -26.72 -12.02 -9.58
C ALA A 29 -26.66 -12.92 -10.81
N ALA A 30 -27.15 -12.47 -11.97
CA ALA A 30 -27.01 -13.16 -13.23
C ALA A 30 -25.56 -13.22 -13.73
N ALA A 31 -24.83 -12.10 -13.63
CA ALA A 31 -23.39 -12.04 -13.95
C ALA A 31 -22.51 -12.82 -12.96
N ARG A 32 -22.99 -13.08 -11.75
CA ARG A 32 -22.32 -13.93 -10.75
C ARG A 32 -22.47 -15.43 -11.00
N LYS A 33 -23.45 -15.87 -11.75
CA LYS A 33 -23.63 -17.31 -12.06
C LYS A 33 -22.48 -17.89 -12.87
N ASP A 34 -21.77 -17.06 -13.66
CA ASP A 34 -20.64 -17.49 -14.47
C ASP A 34 -19.26 -17.03 -13.93
N ARG A 35 -19.23 -16.34 -12.79
CA ARG A 35 -17.97 -16.00 -12.12
C ARG A 35 -17.72 -16.95 -10.96
N PRO A 36 -16.49 -17.51 -10.84
CA PRO A 36 -16.12 -18.27 -9.67
C PRO A 36 -16.39 -17.43 -8.42
N THR A 37 -17.17 -17.94 -7.47
CA THR A 37 -17.54 -17.24 -6.22
C THR A 37 -16.41 -17.22 -5.18
N GLY A 38 -15.18 -17.52 -5.59
CA GLY A 38 -14.02 -17.57 -4.74
C GLY A 38 -12.75 -17.07 -5.45
N PRO A 39 -11.63 -17.03 -4.76
CA PRO A 39 -10.36 -16.66 -5.37
C PRO A 39 -10.00 -17.64 -6.50
N HIS A 40 -9.40 -17.12 -7.57
CA HIS A 40 -8.97 -17.93 -8.72
C HIS A 40 -7.98 -19.03 -8.35
N HIS A 41 -7.23 -18.82 -7.26
CA HIS A 41 -6.29 -19.77 -6.69
C HIS A 41 -6.52 -19.92 -5.18
N PRO A 42 -6.29 -21.09 -4.59
CA PRO A 42 -6.35 -21.25 -3.15
C PRO A 42 -5.38 -20.28 -2.47
N PRO A 43 -5.81 -19.48 -1.48
CA PRO A 43 -4.94 -18.57 -0.76
C PRO A 43 -3.89 -19.36 0.03
N ARG A 44 -2.61 -19.04 -0.12
CA ARG A 44 -1.49 -19.65 0.61
C ARG A 44 -0.75 -18.66 1.49
N ALA A 45 -0.70 -17.39 1.07
CA ALA A 45 -0.03 -16.33 1.81
C ALA A 45 -0.84 -15.91 3.04
N LYS A 46 -0.19 -15.86 4.19
CA LYS A 46 -0.76 -15.36 5.45
C LYS A 46 -0.37 -13.90 5.72
N ASN A 47 0.81 -13.51 5.26
CA ASN A 47 1.36 -12.17 5.42
C ASN A 47 1.82 -11.63 4.07
N VAL A 48 1.78 -10.32 3.92
CA VAL A 48 2.27 -9.62 2.73
C VAL A 48 3.33 -8.62 3.17
N ILE A 49 4.53 -8.72 2.58
CA ILE A 49 5.60 -7.73 2.73
C ILE A 49 5.77 -7.05 1.39
N PHE A 50 5.57 -5.74 1.35
CA PHE A 50 5.72 -4.93 0.16
C PHE A 50 7.02 -4.14 0.24
N CYS A 51 8.08 -4.63 -0.44
CA CYS A 51 9.38 -3.99 -0.50
C CYS A 51 9.38 -2.93 -1.61
N PHE A 52 9.15 -1.67 -1.21
CA PHE A 52 9.10 -0.55 -2.14
C PHE A 52 10.47 0.13 -2.27
N MET A 53 10.92 0.31 -3.50
CA MET A 53 12.12 1.10 -3.83
C MET A 53 11.68 2.40 -4.48
N ASP A 54 11.83 3.53 -3.77
CA ASP A 54 11.44 4.85 -4.27
C ASP A 54 12.22 5.23 -5.53
N GLY A 55 11.54 5.79 -6.50
CA GLY A 55 12.10 6.09 -7.82
C GLY A 55 12.20 4.87 -8.75
N GLY A 56 12.11 3.66 -8.21
CA GLY A 56 12.20 2.38 -8.91
C GLY A 56 13.63 2.04 -9.41
N PRO A 57 14.00 0.77 -9.42
CA PRO A 57 15.23 0.34 -10.08
C PRO A 57 15.08 0.43 -11.60
N SER A 58 16.18 0.67 -12.30
CA SER A 58 16.22 0.60 -13.76
C SER A 58 15.94 -0.84 -14.20
N HIS A 59 14.83 -1.07 -14.89
CA HIS A 59 14.46 -2.41 -15.36
C HIS A 59 15.48 -2.99 -16.33
N VAL A 60 16.06 -2.17 -17.21
CA VAL A 60 17.07 -2.57 -18.18
C VAL A 60 18.45 -2.86 -17.57
N ASP A 61 18.66 -2.48 -16.30
CA ASP A 61 19.87 -2.75 -15.54
C ASP A 61 19.67 -3.85 -14.48
N SER A 62 18.47 -4.38 -14.33
CA SER A 62 18.13 -5.35 -13.28
C SER A 62 17.68 -6.71 -13.82
N PHE A 63 16.48 -6.83 -14.37
CA PHE A 63 15.88 -8.10 -14.78
C PHE A 63 15.46 -8.15 -16.24
N ASP A 64 15.49 -7.03 -16.96
CA ASP A 64 15.01 -6.93 -18.33
C ASP A 64 16.19 -6.79 -19.32
N TYR A 65 16.88 -7.90 -19.58
CA TYR A 65 18.05 -7.94 -20.45
C TYR A 65 17.73 -7.47 -21.87
N LYS A 66 18.38 -6.40 -22.33
CA LYS A 66 18.21 -5.78 -23.64
C LYS A 66 19.53 -5.73 -24.40
N PRO A 67 19.96 -6.83 -25.05
CA PRO A 67 21.24 -6.86 -25.78
C PRO A 67 21.31 -5.83 -26.92
N GLU A 68 20.16 -5.41 -27.45
CA GLU A 68 20.12 -4.42 -28.52
C GLU A 68 20.58 -3.03 -28.03
N LEU A 69 20.35 -2.69 -26.76
CA LEU A 69 20.87 -1.44 -26.18
C LEU A 69 22.40 -1.39 -26.23
N ALA A 70 23.07 -2.50 -25.96
CA ALA A 70 24.53 -2.60 -26.07
C ALA A 70 25.01 -2.43 -27.52
N ARG A 71 24.28 -2.97 -28.51
CA ARG A 71 24.62 -2.82 -29.95
C ARG A 71 24.41 -1.40 -30.45
N GLN A 72 23.47 -0.67 -29.84
CA GLN A 72 23.16 0.72 -30.19
C GLN A 72 23.94 1.75 -29.35
N GLN A 73 24.82 1.29 -28.46
CA GLN A 73 25.61 2.16 -27.58
C GLN A 73 26.22 3.34 -28.33
N GLY A 74 25.95 4.56 -27.80
CA GLY A 74 26.48 5.83 -28.34
C GLY A 74 25.81 6.34 -29.62
N LYS A 75 24.94 5.57 -30.28
CA LYS A 75 24.19 6.05 -31.44
C LYS A 75 23.08 6.99 -31.03
N ALA A 76 22.85 8.04 -31.82
CA ALA A 76 21.78 9.01 -31.56
C ALA A 76 20.40 8.32 -31.58
N ILE A 77 19.54 8.71 -30.66
CA ILE A 77 18.14 8.30 -30.65
C ILE A 77 17.41 9.15 -31.69
N GLY A 78 16.85 8.51 -32.74
CA GLY A 78 16.05 9.19 -33.75
C GLY A 78 14.76 9.75 -33.15
N GLU A 79 14.12 10.72 -33.84
CA GLU A 79 12.87 11.35 -33.42
C GLU A 79 11.74 10.34 -33.15
N GLU A 80 11.74 9.20 -33.85
CA GLU A 80 10.78 8.12 -33.66
C GLU A 80 10.93 7.39 -32.32
N GLY A 81 12.15 7.37 -31.75
CA GLY A 81 12.47 6.71 -30.48
C GLY A 81 12.21 7.59 -29.25
N VAL A 82 11.91 8.87 -29.46
CA VAL A 82 11.66 9.79 -28.35
C VAL A 82 10.17 9.78 -28.01
N SER A 83 9.81 9.23 -26.85
CA SER A 83 8.43 9.31 -26.37
C SER A 83 8.01 10.76 -26.17
N LYS A 84 6.86 11.14 -26.73
CA LYS A 84 6.24 12.48 -26.54
C LYS A 84 5.95 12.80 -25.07
N LEU A 85 5.95 11.79 -24.19
CA LEU A 85 5.75 11.91 -22.75
C LEU A 85 7.06 12.12 -21.97
N SER A 86 8.20 11.95 -22.60
CA SER A 86 9.50 12.17 -21.99
C SER A 86 9.93 13.63 -22.21
N GLN A 87 10.47 14.26 -21.18
CA GLN A 87 11.21 15.54 -21.34
C GLN A 87 12.46 15.25 -22.19
N SER A 88 12.32 15.34 -23.51
CA SER A 88 13.39 15.02 -24.43
C SER A 88 14.45 16.12 -24.40
N THR A 89 15.64 15.77 -23.94
CA THR A 89 16.82 16.62 -24.08
C THR A 89 17.43 16.31 -25.46
N PRO A 90 17.71 17.31 -26.29
CA PRO A 90 18.42 17.12 -27.54
C PRO A 90 19.76 16.41 -27.33
N GLY A 91 20.16 15.58 -28.29
CA GLY A 91 21.45 14.89 -28.24
C GLY A 91 21.50 13.61 -27.39
N ARG A 92 20.35 13.02 -27.06
CA ARG A 92 20.31 11.70 -26.40
C ARG A 92 20.87 10.60 -27.29
N VAL A 93 21.58 9.70 -26.66
CA VAL A 93 22.14 8.50 -27.29
C VAL A 93 21.63 7.25 -26.57
N TRP A 94 21.62 6.13 -27.26
CA TRP A 94 21.38 4.83 -26.66
C TRP A 94 22.51 4.51 -25.68
N PHE A 95 22.14 3.95 -24.54
CA PHE A 95 23.07 3.53 -23.50
C PHE A 95 22.74 2.10 -23.08
N GLY A 96 23.71 1.18 -23.28
CA GLY A 96 23.61 -0.20 -22.83
C GLY A 96 23.84 -0.30 -21.33
N SER A 97 23.30 -1.33 -20.72
CA SER A 97 23.55 -1.58 -19.30
C SER A 97 25.05 -1.79 -19.05
N PRO A 98 25.64 -1.12 -18.02
CA PRO A 98 27.00 -1.39 -17.59
C PRO A 98 27.16 -2.71 -16.83
N TRP A 99 26.04 -3.31 -16.42
CA TRP A 99 25.98 -4.54 -15.64
C TRP A 99 25.96 -5.76 -16.55
N LYS A 100 26.60 -6.84 -16.11
CA LYS A 100 26.54 -8.13 -16.79
C LYS A 100 25.28 -8.87 -16.41
N PHE A 101 24.67 -9.55 -17.37
CA PHE A 101 23.51 -10.38 -17.19
C PHE A 101 23.84 -11.85 -17.34
N GLN A 102 23.21 -12.68 -16.52
CA GLN A 102 23.28 -14.12 -16.60
C GLN A 102 21.88 -14.72 -16.38
N GLN A 103 21.62 -15.84 -17.04
CA GLN A 103 20.46 -16.66 -16.73
C GLN A 103 20.70 -17.39 -15.41
N ARG A 104 19.72 -17.37 -14.53
CA ARG A 104 19.78 -17.92 -13.17
C ARG A 104 18.64 -18.88 -12.93
N GLY A 105 18.89 -19.86 -12.05
CA GLY A 105 17.94 -20.89 -11.70
C GLY A 105 17.57 -21.81 -12.86
N GLU A 106 16.65 -22.74 -12.60
CA GLU A 106 16.04 -23.61 -13.62
C GLU A 106 15.08 -22.84 -14.53
N SER A 107 14.49 -21.76 -14.00
CA SER A 107 13.61 -20.85 -14.74
C SER A 107 14.33 -20.09 -15.86
N GLY A 108 15.65 -19.99 -15.80
CA GLY A 108 16.45 -19.22 -16.76
C GLY A 108 16.22 -17.72 -16.72
N LEU A 109 15.77 -17.19 -15.56
CA LEU A 109 15.54 -15.77 -15.38
C LEU A 109 16.81 -14.96 -15.59
N TRP A 110 16.73 -13.93 -16.44
CA TRP A 110 17.83 -12.98 -16.61
C TRP A 110 17.94 -12.07 -15.39
N VAL A 111 19.10 -12.11 -14.72
CA VAL A 111 19.41 -11.26 -13.57
C VAL A 111 20.77 -10.62 -13.78
N SER A 112 20.88 -9.33 -13.52
CA SER A 112 22.18 -8.63 -13.55
C SER A 112 22.97 -8.81 -12.25
N ASP A 113 24.29 -8.59 -12.33
CA ASP A 113 25.19 -8.63 -11.14
C ASP A 113 24.86 -7.54 -10.10
N LEU A 114 23.95 -6.62 -10.41
CA LEU A 114 23.44 -5.63 -9.47
C LEU A 114 22.68 -6.29 -8.29
N PHE A 115 22.06 -7.46 -8.54
CA PHE A 115 21.24 -8.17 -7.57
C PHE A 115 21.75 -9.60 -7.31
N PRO A 116 22.97 -9.77 -6.75
CA PRO A 116 23.57 -11.10 -6.58
C PRO A 116 22.73 -12.02 -5.69
N HIS A 117 22.18 -11.52 -4.60
CA HIS A 117 21.37 -12.33 -3.69
C HIS A 117 20.00 -12.71 -4.28
N LEU A 118 19.38 -11.85 -5.08
CA LEU A 118 18.15 -12.22 -5.79
C LEU A 118 18.44 -13.25 -6.89
N ALA A 119 19.65 -13.26 -7.44
CA ALA A 119 20.06 -14.26 -8.41
C ALA A 119 20.13 -15.68 -7.82
N GLU A 120 20.39 -15.81 -6.51
CA GLU A 120 20.45 -17.09 -5.79
C GLU A 120 19.07 -17.72 -5.59
N ILE A 121 18.02 -16.89 -5.57
CA ILE A 121 16.62 -17.32 -5.37
C ILE A 121 15.78 -17.09 -6.64
N ALA A 122 16.39 -17.12 -7.81
CA ALA A 122 15.75 -16.78 -9.08
C ALA A 122 14.50 -17.62 -9.37
N ASP A 123 14.47 -18.89 -8.93
CA ASP A 123 13.34 -19.79 -9.15
C ASP A 123 12.14 -19.50 -8.24
N ASP A 124 12.35 -18.76 -7.15
CA ASP A 124 11.27 -18.28 -6.28
C ASP A 124 10.69 -16.93 -6.74
N LEU A 125 11.25 -16.32 -7.78
CA LEU A 125 10.84 -15.01 -8.27
C LEU A 125 9.84 -15.10 -9.42
N CYS A 126 8.82 -14.25 -9.37
CA CYS A 126 7.94 -13.98 -10.51
C CYS A 126 8.15 -12.53 -10.98
N VAL A 127 8.88 -12.35 -12.08
CA VAL A 127 9.17 -11.02 -12.62
C VAL A 127 8.14 -10.64 -13.69
N VAL A 128 7.42 -9.54 -13.46
CA VAL A 128 6.39 -9.04 -14.38
C VAL A 128 6.97 -7.94 -15.27
N HIS A 129 7.54 -8.32 -16.40
CA HIS A 129 8.18 -7.40 -17.38
C HIS A 129 7.19 -6.45 -18.06
N SER A 130 5.90 -6.79 -18.12
CA SER A 130 4.86 -6.03 -18.82
C SER A 130 4.21 -4.93 -17.99
N MET A 131 4.64 -4.70 -16.76
CA MET A 131 4.13 -3.60 -15.93
C MET A 131 4.47 -2.25 -16.57
N ARG A 132 3.45 -1.40 -16.71
CA ARG A 132 3.62 -0.05 -17.28
C ARG A 132 2.95 0.99 -16.40
N GLY A 133 3.70 2.06 -16.09
CA GLY A 133 3.12 3.28 -15.54
C GLY A 133 2.52 4.15 -16.64
N ILE A 134 1.54 4.98 -16.28
CA ILE A 134 0.83 5.87 -17.22
C ILE A 134 1.36 7.30 -17.20
N GLN A 135 2.27 7.63 -16.27
CA GLN A 135 2.85 8.95 -16.10
C GLN A 135 4.38 8.84 -15.91
N PRO A 136 5.17 9.79 -16.39
CA PRO A 136 6.64 9.74 -16.24
C PRO A 136 7.14 10.25 -14.88
N LEU A 137 6.29 10.84 -14.03
CA LEU A 137 6.68 11.46 -12.78
C LEU A 137 6.67 10.43 -11.62
N HIS A 138 7.77 10.34 -10.88
CA HIS A 138 7.95 9.38 -9.78
C HIS A 138 6.82 9.43 -8.74
N GLY A 139 6.42 10.62 -8.27
CA GLY A 139 5.35 10.75 -7.28
C GLY A 139 4.00 10.21 -7.75
N GLN A 140 3.65 10.47 -9.00
CA GLN A 140 2.41 9.95 -9.58
C GLN A 140 2.47 8.44 -9.81
N GLN A 141 3.64 7.90 -10.17
CA GLN A 141 3.81 6.46 -10.31
C GLN A 141 3.85 5.75 -8.95
N ALA A 142 4.46 6.35 -7.93
CA ALA A 142 4.40 5.83 -6.57
C ALA A 142 2.94 5.74 -6.09
N LEU A 143 2.16 6.81 -6.25
CA LEU A 143 0.74 6.80 -5.92
C LEU A 143 -0.03 5.74 -6.73
N LEU A 144 0.22 5.63 -8.04
CA LEU A 144 -0.41 4.60 -8.87
C LEU A 144 -0.11 3.19 -8.36
N LEU A 145 1.14 2.91 -8.00
CA LEU A 145 1.56 1.61 -7.49
C LEU A 145 0.93 1.29 -6.13
N HIS A 146 0.87 2.27 -5.22
CA HIS A 146 0.35 2.08 -3.87
C HIS A 146 -1.18 2.12 -3.79
N THR A 147 -1.85 2.92 -4.61
CA THR A 147 -3.28 3.23 -4.46
C THR A 147 -4.13 2.91 -5.69
N GLY A 148 -3.49 2.57 -6.82
CA GLY A 148 -4.17 2.42 -8.11
C GLY A 148 -4.57 3.73 -8.79
N ARG A 149 -4.15 4.90 -8.25
CA ARG A 149 -4.45 6.22 -8.80
C ARG A 149 -3.21 7.10 -8.83
N VAL A 150 -3.09 7.95 -9.85
CA VAL A 150 -1.97 8.92 -9.97
C VAL A 150 -2.14 10.16 -9.10
N THR A 151 -3.26 10.29 -8.42
CA THR A 151 -3.59 11.40 -7.51
C THR A 151 -3.96 10.85 -6.15
N GLY A 152 -3.78 11.63 -5.10
CA GLY A 152 -4.21 11.27 -3.74
C GLY A 152 -5.72 11.02 -3.62
N GLY A 153 -6.17 10.62 -2.44
CA GLY A 153 -7.57 10.42 -2.09
C GLY A 153 -8.10 8.99 -2.33
N ALA A 154 -7.23 8.02 -2.63
CA ALA A 154 -7.58 6.61 -2.68
C ALA A 154 -6.82 5.81 -1.59
N PRO A 155 -7.45 4.77 -1.00
CA PRO A 155 -6.78 3.94 -0.02
C PRO A 155 -5.62 3.17 -0.62
N SER A 156 -4.56 3.02 0.16
CA SER A 156 -3.41 2.21 -0.23
C SER A 156 -3.72 0.70 -0.23
N LEU A 157 -2.88 -0.07 -0.92
CA LEU A 157 -2.98 -1.53 -0.95
C LEU A 157 -3.03 -2.13 0.46
N GLY A 158 -2.16 -1.67 1.37
CA GLY A 158 -2.15 -2.13 2.77
C GLY A 158 -3.44 -1.77 3.52
N SER A 159 -4.01 -0.60 3.27
CA SER A 159 -5.30 -0.20 3.84
C SER A 159 -6.45 -1.08 3.34
N TRP A 160 -6.46 -1.44 2.05
CA TRP A 160 -7.45 -2.37 1.51
C TRP A 160 -7.33 -3.78 2.07
N ILE A 161 -6.09 -4.29 2.24
CA ILE A 161 -5.83 -5.59 2.87
C ILE A 161 -6.31 -5.57 4.32
N SER A 162 -5.94 -4.53 5.08
CA SER A 162 -6.38 -4.35 6.46
C SER A 162 -7.91 -4.28 6.59
N TYR A 163 -8.57 -3.55 5.70
CA TYR A 163 -10.03 -3.39 5.72
C TYR A 163 -10.76 -4.67 5.33
N GLY A 164 -10.31 -5.36 4.29
CA GLY A 164 -10.98 -6.51 3.72
C GLY A 164 -10.73 -7.83 4.46
N LEU A 165 -9.51 -8.02 4.97
CA LEU A 165 -9.09 -9.26 5.61
C LEU A 165 -8.95 -9.13 7.14
N GLY A 166 -8.80 -7.90 7.65
CA GLY A 166 -8.57 -7.65 9.07
C GLY A 166 -7.18 -8.10 9.54
N THR A 167 -7.09 -8.46 10.81
CA THR A 167 -5.87 -8.98 11.45
C THR A 167 -6.23 -10.04 12.48
N GLU A 168 -5.41 -11.07 12.59
CA GLU A 168 -5.51 -12.08 13.66
C GLU A 168 -4.94 -11.52 14.98
N ASN A 169 -3.99 -10.59 14.90
CA ASN A 169 -3.36 -9.97 16.06
C ASN A 169 -4.16 -8.73 16.49
N ARG A 170 -4.58 -8.70 17.77
CA ARG A 170 -5.36 -7.60 18.36
C ARG A 170 -4.50 -6.52 19.01
N ASP A 171 -3.22 -6.80 19.24
CA ASP A 171 -2.31 -5.95 20.02
C ASP A 171 -1.35 -5.16 19.11
N LEU A 172 -1.30 -5.49 17.82
CA LEU A 172 -0.49 -4.84 16.82
C LEU A 172 -1.36 -4.32 15.67
N PRO A 173 -0.92 -3.26 14.97
CA PRO A 173 -1.63 -2.75 13.81
C PRO A 173 -1.59 -3.79 12.66
N SER A 174 -2.66 -3.85 11.90
CA SER A 174 -2.77 -4.75 10.74
C SER A 174 -1.95 -4.30 9.53
N TYR A 175 -1.62 -3.01 9.47
CA TYR A 175 -0.80 -2.41 8.42
C TYR A 175 0.34 -1.63 9.03
N VAL A 176 1.55 -2.09 8.80
CA VAL A 176 2.78 -1.49 9.32
C VAL A 176 3.62 -0.95 8.17
N LEU A 177 4.12 0.26 8.32
CA LEU A 177 5.12 0.87 7.44
C LEU A 177 6.45 0.93 8.17
N LEU A 178 7.45 0.19 7.68
CA LEU A 178 8.83 0.30 8.16
C LEU A 178 9.54 1.39 7.38
N ASN A 179 9.96 2.46 8.04
CA ASN A 179 10.61 3.59 7.39
C ASN A 179 11.59 4.30 8.33
N ASN A 180 12.64 4.86 7.77
CA ASN A 180 13.67 5.65 8.47
C ASN A 180 13.52 7.15 8.18
N ASP A 181 12.35 7.72 8.41
CA ASP A 181 12.03 9.16 8.20
C ASP A 181 12.11 9.64 6.73
N TRP A 182 12.33 8.73 5.77
CA TRP A 182 12.27 9.05 4.36
C TRP A 182 10.81 8.98 3.88
N ILE A 183 10.31 10.11 3.37
CA ILE A 183 8.98 10.15 2.76
C ILE A 183 9.17 9.98 1.26
N PRO A 184 8.65 8.91 0.65
CA PRO A 184 8.79 8.68 -0.78
C PRO A 184 8.04 9.75 -1.60
N ASN A 185 8.39 9.85 -2.86
CA ASN A 185 7.64 10.67 -3.80
C ASN A 185 6.15 10.28 -3.78
N GLY A 186 5.27 11.27 -3.77
CA GLY A 186 3.82 11.07 -3.55
C GLY A 186 3.39 11.26 -2.09
N GLY A 187 4.34 11.36 -1.13
CA GLY A 187 4.07 11.70 0.27
C GLY A 187 3.36 10.60 1.04
N TYR A 188 2.77 10.95 2.17
CA TYR A 188 2.01 10.04 3.02
C TYR A 188 0.73 9.49 2.37
N GLU A 189 0.26 10.10 1.29
CA GLU A 189 -0.88 9.59 0.51
C GLU A 189 -0.66 8.16 -0.02
N ASN A 190 0.61 7.76 -0.21
CA ASN A 190 0.97 6.39 -0.59
C ASN A 190 0.53 5.35 0.44
N PHE A 191 0.32 5.74 1.71
CA PHE A 191 0.07 4.84 2.84
C PHE A 191 -1.24 5.17 3.56
N SER A 192 -2.02 6.07 3.01
CA SER A 192 -3.26 6.59 3.58
C SER A 192 -4.40 5.58 3.47
N SER A 193 -5.32 5.62 4.43
CA SER A 193 -6.60 4.94 4.34
C SER A 193 -7.63 5.71 3.50
N ALA A 194 -7.36 6.98 3.17
CA ALA A 194 -8.23 7.89 2.43
C ALA A 194 -9.69 7.84 2.95
N PHE A 195 -10.65 7.36 2.13
CA PHE A 195 -12.06 7.26 2.51
C PHE A 195 -12.40 6.03 3.38
N LEU A 196 -11.46 5.09 3.57
CA LEU A 196 -11.63 4.00 4.53
C LEU A 196 -11.43 4.53 5.97
N PRO A 197 -11.94 3.82 6.99
CA PRO A 197 -11.72 4.22 8.37
C PRO A 197 -10.23 4.39 8.70
N ALA A 198 -9.88 5.42 9.46
CA ALA A 198 -8.50 5.76 9.81
C ALA A 198 -7.74 4.64 10.54
N SER A 199 -8.45 3.70 11.16
CA SER A 199 -7.86 2.50 11.77
C SER A 199 -7.17 1.56 10.80
N HIS A 200 -7.36 1.75 9.49
CA HIS A 200 -6.73 0.97 8.43
C HIS A 200 -5.57 1.70 7.73
N ALA A 201 -5.21 2.90 8.19
CA ALA A 201 -4.01 3.59 7.75
C ALA A 201 -2.74 2.89 8.24
N ALA A 202 -1.61 3.11 7.54
CA ALA A 202 -0.34 2.57 7.98
C ALA A 202 0.10 3.13 9.33
N THR A 203 0.59 2.26 10.20
CA THR A 203 1.31 2.65 11.42
C THR A 203 2.80 2.66 11.13
N LEU A 204 3.42 3.82 11.30
CA LEU A 204 4.85 3.99 11.05
C LEU A 204 5.68 3.41 12.20
N LEU A 205 6.56 2.47 11.88
CA LEU A 205 7.62 1.99 12.75
C LEU A 205 8.97 2.44 12.20
N ARG A 206 9.80 3.05 13.05
CA ARG A 206 11.15 3.51 12.69
C ARG A 206 12.20 2.54 13.21
N ALA A 207 13.23 2.31 12.40
CA ALA A 207 14.38 1.51 12.82
C ALA A 207 15.36 2.29 13.73
N LYS A 208 15.30 3.62 13.73
CA LYS A 208 16.15 4.49 14.54
C LYS A 208 15.32 5.48 15.34
N GLY A 209 15.80 5.80 16.54
CA GLY A 209 15.08 6.70 17.46
C GLY A 209 13.93 6.01 18.18
N ALA A 210 12.84 6.74 18.44
CA ALA A 210 11.61 6.13 18.97
C ALA A 210 10.93 5.32 17.87
N THR A 211 10.77 4.02 18.08
CA THR A 211 10.19 3.09 17.11
C THR A 211 8.78 3.55 16.69
N VAL A 212 8.00 4.03 17.63
CA VAL A 212 6.68 4.65 17.41
C VAL A 212 6.59 5.91 18.25
N ASP A 213 6.01 6.97 17.70
CA ASP A 213 5.80 8.20 18.48
C ASP A 213 4.87 7.94 19.66
N ASN A 214 5.24 8.51 20.81
CA ASN A 214 4.45 8.41 22.05
C ASN A 214 4.20 6.97 22.54
N ILE A 215 5.10 6.04 22.24
CA ILE A 215 4.98 4.65 22.67
C ILE A 215 5.16 4.53 24.20
N ASP A 216 5.98 5.37 24.79
CA ASP A 216 6.20 5.39 26.23
C ASP A 216 5.01 6.05 26.95
N PRO A 217 4.37 5.36 27.89
CA PRO A 217 3.24 5.91 28.62
C PRO A 217 3.66 7.06 29.54
N ALA A 218 3.02 8.22 29.39
CA ALA A 218 3.25 9.36 30.26
C ALA A 218 2.71 9.14 31.70
N ASP A 219 1.77 8.25 31.87
CA ASP A 219 1.10 7.95 33.14
C ASP A 219 1.27 6.49 33.55
N LYS A 220 1.12 6.22 34.84
CA LYS A 220 1.00 4.84 35.33
C LYS A 220 -0.20 4.13 34.67
N LEU A 221 -0.06 2.84 34.38
CA LEU A 221 -1.04 2.01 33.65
C LEU A 221 -2.49 2.15 34.19
N ALA A 222 -2.66 2.21 35.52
CA ALA A 222 -3.97 2.37 36.12
C ALA A 222 -4.63 3.71 35.80
N ILE A 223 -3.84 4.79 35.77
CA ILE A 223 -4.31 6.14 35.42
C ILE A 223 -4.66 6.18 33.94
N GLN A 224 -3.80 5.66 33.08
CA GLN A 224 -4.02 5.60 31.64
C GLN A 224 -5.30 4.83 31.29
N ARG A 225 -5.51 3.65 31.89
CA ARG A 225 -6.76 2.88 31.72
C ARG A 225 -8.00 3.65 32.15
N ARG A 226 -7.88 4.47 33.22
CA ARG A 226 -8.99 5.28 33.66
C ARG A 226 -9.29 6.43 32.69
N LYS A 227 -8.25 7.09 32.15
CA LYS A 227 -8.39 8.13 31.13
C LYS A 227 -9.04 7.57 29.87
N LEU A 228 -8.59 6.42 29.38
CA LEU A 228 -9.17 5.79 28.19
C LEU A 228 -10.63 5.41 28.37
N ARG A 229 -11.03 4.89 29.54
CA ARG A 229 -12.45 4.61 29.83
C ARG A 229 -13.31 5.87 29.85
N LEU A 230 -12.78 6.97 30.38
CA LEU A 230 -13.48 8.24 30.38
C LEU A 230 -13.64 8.77 28.94
N LEU A 231 -12.58 8.79 28.16
CA LEU A 231 -12.62 9.17 26.74
C LEU A 231 -13.63 8.32 25.96
N ALA A 232 -13.55 6.99 26.07
CA ALA A 232 -14.48 6.10 25.38
C ALA A 232 -15.95 6.37 25.76
N SER A 233 -16.24 6.71 27.04
CA SER A 233 -17.59 7.04 27.45
C SER A 233 -18.07 8.37 26.86
N GLN A 234 -17.20 9.37 26.75
CA GLN A 234 -17.50 10.67 26.13
C GLN A 234 -17.70 10.53 24.63
N ASP A 235 -16.81 9.81 23.96
CA ASP A 235 -16.87 9.58 22.52
C ASP A 235 -18.11 8.80 22.13
N GLN A 236 -18.50 7.78 22.90
CA GLN A 236 -19.75 7.05 22.70
C GLN A 236 -21.00 7.95 22.91
N ALA A 237 -20.97 8.83 23.91
CA ALA A 237 -22.04 9.78 24.10
C ALA A 237 -22.16 10.78 22.94
N PHE A 238 -21.03 11.24 22.42
CA PHE A 238 -20.97 12.13 21.27
C PHE A 238 -21.39 11.41 19.97
N ALA A 239 -20.96 10.16 19.75
CA ALA A 239 -21.35 9.36 18.61
C ALA A 239 -22.87 9.16 18.48
N ARG A 240 -23.58 9.07 19.62
CA ARG A 240 -25.06 8.98 19.63
C ARG A 240 -25.75 10.28 19.21
N GLN A 241 -25.07 11.41 19.26
CA GLN A 241 -25.60 12.73 18.94
C GLN A 241 -25.23 13.24 17.56
N THR A 242 -24.30 12.56 16.88
CA THR A 242 -23.80 12.96 15.58
C THR A 242 -24.15 11.93 14.49
N SER A 243 -24.27 12.40 13.26
CA SER A 243 -24.50 11.54 12.09
C SER A 243 -23.26 10.81 11.60
N ASP A 244 -22.05 11.20 12.05
CA ASP A 244 -20.78 10.60 11.67
C ASP A 244 -20.19 9.76 12.82
N SER A 245 -20.87 8.68 13.15
CA SER A 245 -20.40 7.73 14.17
C SER A 245 -19.15 6.97 13.74
N GLY A 246 -18.95 6.76 12.42
CA GLY A 246 -17.84 5.97 11.89
C GLY A 246 -16.46 6.58 12.16
N ALA A 247 -16.30 7.91 12.06
CA ALA A 247 -15.06 8.60 12.38
C ALA A 247 -14.72 8.48 13.88
N ILE A 248 -15.73 8.60 14.74
CA ILE A 248 -15.57 8.49 16.21
C ILE A 248 -15.21 7.06 16.61
N GLU A 249 -15.87 6.05 16.04
CA GLU A 249 -15.55 4.64 16.29
C GLU A 249 -14.13 4.30 15.81
N SER A 250 -13.67 4.90 14.72
CA SER A 250 -12.30 4.75 14.24
C SER A 250 -11.29 5.38 15.21
N ALA A 251 -11.59 6.55 15.75
CA ALA A 251 -10.76 7.20 16.77
C ALA A 251 -10.66 6.35 18.04
N ILE A 252 -11.77 5.81 18.53
CA ILE A 252 -11.79 4.90 19.70
C ILE A 252 -10.89 3.69 19.43
N ARG A 253 -11.05 3.03 18.27
CA ARG A 253 -10.22 1.87 17.89
C ARG A 253 -8.74 2.23 17.83
N ASN A 254 -8.38 3.40 17.29
CA ASN A 254 -7.00 3.85 17.23
C ASN A 254 -6.40 4.05 18.62
N TYR A 255 -7.12 4.68 19.56
CA TYR A 255 -6.65 4.84 20.96
C TYR A 255 -6.48 3.50 21.67
N GLU A 256 -7.41 2.57 21.49
CA GLU A 256 -7.31 1.23 22.07
C GLU A 256 -6.14 0.44 21.49
N THR A 257 -5.92 0.53 20.19
CA THR A 257 -4.78 -0.13 19.53
C THR A 257 -3.46 0.48 19.99
N ALA A 258 -3.36 1.81 20.02
CA ALA A 258 -2.16 2.50 20.52
C ALA A 258 -1.85 2.11 21.97
N PHE A 259 -2.86 1.97 22.83
CA PHE A 259 -2.68 1.53 24.20
C PHE A 259 -2.14 0.09 24.30
N ARG A 260 -2.65 -0.83 23.48
CA ARG A 260 -2.15 -2.21 23.43
C ARG A 260 -0.72 -2.28 22.87
N MET A 261 -0.43 -1.48 21.85
CA MET A 261 0.90 -1.36 21.25
C MET A 261 1.99 -0.95 22.24
N GLN A 262 1.65 -0.12 23.25
CA GLN A 262 2.61 0.29 24.28
C GLN A 262 3.20 -0.90 25.06
N ALA A 263 2.45 -1.98 25.19
CA ALA A 263 2.92 -3.20 25.85
C ALA A 263 3.69 -4.12 24.89
N SER A 264 3.29 -4.20 23.63
CA SER A 264 3.77 -5.22 22.68
C SER A 264 4.91 -4.74 21.78
N ILE A 265 4.90 -3.46 21.37
CA ILE A 265 5.93 -2.93 20.43
C ILE A 265 7.35 -2.96 21.01
N PRO A 266 7.62 -2.62 22.27
CA PRO A 266 8.98 -2.66 22.82
C PRO A 266 9.63 -4.04 22.72
N GLU A 267 8.84 -5.11 22.85
CA GLU A 267 9.31 -6.48 22.71
C GLU A 267 9.57 -6.83 21.23
N VAL A 268 8.60 -6.57 20.37
CA VAL A 268 8.67 -6.87 18.94
C VAL A 268 9.75 -6.07 18.21
N ALA A 269 10.00 -4.84 18.66
CA ALA A 269 11.02 -3.95 18.06
C ALA A 269 12.44 -4.17 18.62
N SER A 270 12.60 -5.01 19.64
CA SER A 270 13.91 -5.30 20.21
C SER A 270 14.65 -6.33 19.36
N VAL A 271 15.81 -5.95 18.84
CA VAL A 271 16.73 -6.87 18.15
C VAL A 271 17.83 -7.41 19.06
N LYS A 272 17.72 -7.19 20.39
CA LYS A 272 18.78 -7.56 21.34
C LYS A 272 19.00 -9.03 21.50
N ASP A 273 17.92 -9.80 21.31
CA ASP A 273 17.89 -11.24 21.49
C ASP A 273 18.02 -12.00 20.16
N GLU A 274 18.21 -11.27 19.05
CA GLU A 274 18.41 -11.88 17.75
C GLU A 274 19.79 -12.56 17.65
N PRO A 275 19.90 -13.72 16.98
CA PRO A 275 21.17 -14.38 16.74
C PRO A 275 22.15 -13.46 15.98
N GLU A 276 23.43 -13.57 16.32
CA GLU A 276 24.48 -12.75 15.68
C GLU A 276 24.53 -12.92 14.16
N GLU A 277 24.18 -14.12 13.66
CA GLU A 277 24.10 -14.42 12.23
C GLU A 277 23.01 -13.58 11.55
N VAL A 278 21.85 -13.42 12.21
CA VAL A 278 20.76 -12.58 11.73
C VAL A 278 21.16 -11.12 11.73
N LEU A 279 21.79 -10.63 12.81
CA LEU A 279 22.27 -9.25 12.92
C LEU A 279 23.32 -8.89 11.86
N LYS A 280 24.11 -9.86 11.40
CA LYS A 280 25.12 -9.65 10.33
C LYS A 280 24.51 -9.54 8.93
N MET A 281 23.25 -9.91 8.74
CA MET A 281 22.57 -9.83 7.45
C MET A 281 22.04 -8.40 7.15
N TYR A 282 21.97 -7.54 8.17
CA TYR A 282 21.52 -6.16 8.13
C TYR A 282 22.56 -5.17 8.65
#